data_9a7278a222a20ed4dfa1f754fc27f91a
#
_entry.id   9a7278a222a20ed4dfa1f754fc27f91a
#
_cell.length_a   1.000
_cell.length_b   1.000
_cell.length_c   1.000
_cell.angle_alpha   90.00
_cell.angle_beta   90.00
_cell.angle_gamma   90.00
#
_symmetry.space_group_name_H-M   'P 1'
#
loop_
_entity.id
_entity.type
_entity.pdbx_description
1 polymer ?
#
loop_
_entity_poly.entity_id
_entity_poly.type
_entity_poly.pdbx_seq_one_letter_code
_entity_poly.pdbx_strand_id
1 'polypeptide(L)'
;MAGAVPNQCNSNAGDRTDEAVAEVTTAYGEGIGFYIIGLGNVGSTAYLQKMANAGVGATGGTNATYWDANGPADVTAAYNAIVDKVLDCELTLDGTIDPAQASTATVRSNATTLQLATDWVALDAHTIQLVGAACTAYKAAITAPEITATFACGATKP
;
A
#
# COMPACT_ATOMS: atom_id res chain seq x y z
N MET A 1 20.29 -5.56 15.93
CA MET A 1 21.39 -5.24 14.98
C MET A 1 21.23 -3.79 14.62
N ALA A 2 22.20 -2.94 14.92
CA ALA A 2 22.18 -1.56 14.45
C ALA A 2 22.27 -1.58 12.93
N GLY A 3 21.30 -0.94 12.26
CA GLY A 3 21.36 -0.75 10.83
C GLY A 3 22.58 0.11 10.51
N ALA A 4 23.63 -0.52 10.01
CA ALA A 4 24.78 0.20 9.53
C ALA A 4 24.39 0.96 8.26
N VAL A 5 24.87 2.21 8.13
CA VAL A 5 24.90 2.87 6.82
C VAL A 5 25.58 1.93 5.82
N PRO A 6 25.13 1.86 4.57
CA PRO A 6 25.76 1.02 3.57
C PRO A 6 27.18 1.50 3.36
N ASN A 7 28.08 0.78 4.01
CA ASN A 7 29.51 1.00 3.83
C ASN A 7 30.12 -0.35 3.49
N GLN A 8 30.90 -0.41 2.44
CA GLN A 8 31.89 -1.45 2.23
C GLN A 8 31.49 -2.68 1.40
N CYS A 9 31.50 -2.50 0.12
CA CYS A 9 32.10 -3.56 -0.70
C CYS A 9 33.46 -3.14 -1.28
N ASN A 10 33.98 -1.97 -0.94
CA ASN A 10 35.25 -1.45 -1.47
C ASN A 10 35.99 -0.62 -0.42
N SER A 11 37.26 -0.94 -0.17
CA SER A 11 38.15 -0.32 0.81
C SER A 11 38.46 1.18 0.58
N ASN A 12 37.99 1.78 -0.50
CA ASN A 12 38.18 3.18 -0.87
C ASN A 12 36.90 4.01 -0.84
N ALA A 13 35.83 3.49 -0.27
CA ALA A 13 34.55 4.15 -0.35
C ALA A 13 34.27 4.93 0.92
N GLY A 14 34.05 6.23 0.74
CA GLY A 14 33.30 7.05 1.67
C GLY A 14 31.86 6.54 1.84
N ASP A 15 31.04 7.33 2.49
CA ASP A 15 29.63 7.07 2.69
C ASP A 15 28.91 6.82 1.34
N ARG A 16 28.46 5.58 1.12
CA ARG A 16 27.70 5.19 -0.09
C ARG A 16 26.20 5.40 0.06
N THR A 17 25.83 6.20 0.99
CA THR A 17 24.44 6.59 1.24
C THR A 17 23.79 7.15 -0.02
N ASP A 18 24.49 8.03 -0.71
CA ASP A 18 23.93 8.71 -1.89
C ASP A 18 23.80 7.75 -3.09
N GLU A 19 24.67 6.73 -3.21
CA GLU A 19 24.52 5.69 -4.24
C GLU A 19 23.27 4.84 -3.98
N ALA A 20 23.05 4.39 -2.74
CA ALA A 20 21.88 3.63 -2.39
C ALA A 20 20.57 4.43 -2.56
N VAL A 21 20.60 5.72 -2.24
CA VAL A 21 19.47 6.63 -2.49
C VAL A 21 19.20 6.78 -3.99
N ALA A 22 20.26 6.86 -4.82
CA ALA A 22 20.12 6.96 -6.28
C ALA A 22 19.45 5.71 -6.87
N GLU A 23 19.84 4.51 -6.41
CA GLU A 23 19.23 3.25 -6.86
C GLU A 23 17.74 3.17 -6.47
N VAL A 24 17.39 3.57 -5.25
CA VAL A 24 15.98 3.64 -4.81
C VAL A 24 15.20 4.65 -5.65
N THR A 25 15.81 5.79 -5.98
CA THR A 25 15.18 6.80 -6.85
C THR A 25 14.92 6.25 -8.26
N THR A 26 15.87 5.50 -8.80
CA THR A 26 15.73 4.86 -10.10
C THR A 26 14.59 3.84 -10.09
N ALA A 27 14.56 2.97 -9.10
CA ALA A 27 13.51 1.97 -8.94
C ALA A 27 12.11 2.61 -8.75
N TYR A 28 12.02 3.72 -8.01
CA TYR A 28 10.77 4.48 -7.93
C TYR A 28 10.32 5.02 -9.30
N GLY A 29 11.25 5.51 -10.12
CA GLY A 29 10.97 5.92 -11.50
C GLY A 29 10.45 4.78 -12.40
N GLU A 30 10.75 3.54 -12.06
CA GLU A 30 10.25 2.32 -12.69
C GLU A 30 8.92 1.82 -12.11
N GLY A 31 8.34 2.56 -11.17
CA GLY A 31 7.06 2.22 -10.52
C GLY A 31 7.19 1.34 -9.28
N ILE A 32 8.40 1.14 -8.75
CA ILE A 32 8.65 0.33 -7.55
C ILE A 32 8.77 1.24 -6.33
N GLY A 33 7.75 1.23 -5.46
CA GLY A 33 7.78 1.98 -4.20
C GLY A 33 8.59 1.28 -3.12
N PHE A 34 9.35 2.06 -2.33
CA PHE A 34 10.10 1.58 -1.18
C PHE A 34 9.62 2.22 0.11
N TYR A 35 9.45 1.41 1.13
CA TYR A 35 9.06 1.84 2.47
C TYR A 35 10.12 1.37 3.47
N ILE A 36 10.50 2.24 4.39
CA ILE A 36 11.65 2.03 5.26
C ILE A 36 11.20 1.78 6.70
N ILE A 37 11.63 0.64 7.25
CA ILE A 37 11.48 0.31 8.67
C ILE A 37 12.88 0.18 9.26
N GLY A 38 13.26 1.08 10.15
CA GLY A 38 14.48 1.00 10.94
C GLY A 38 14.27 0.04 12.11
N LEU A 39 15.15 -0.92 12.30
CA LEU A 39 15.08 -1.90 13.40
C LEU A 39 16.11 -1.60 14.48
N GLY A 40 15.64 -1.35 15.69
CA GLY A 40 16.49 -1.00 16.82
C GLY A 40 16.98 0.46 16.73
N ASN A 41 17.90 0.84 17.61
CA ASN A 41 18.44 2.19 17.64
C ASN A 41 19.35 2.44 16.41
N VAL A 42 18.74 2.81 15.29
CA VAL A 42 19.45 3.10 14.05
C VAL A 42 20.15 4.46 14.15
N GLY A 43 21.48 4.44 14.17
CA GLY A 43 22.30 5.61 14.43
C GLY A 43 22.23 6.75 13.40
N SER A 44 21.60 6.56 12.23
CA SER A 44 21.52 7.57 11.16
C SER A 44 20.11 7.76 10.63
N THR A 45 19.34 8.56 11.36
CA THR A 45 17.96 8.93 10.95
C THR A 45 17.96 9.77 9.64
N ALA A 46 19.01 10.55 9.41
CA ALA A 46 19.12 11.36 8.18
C ALA A 46 19.22 10.49 6.91
N TYR A 47 19.91 9.36 6.98
CA TYR A 47 19.99 8.42 5.88
C TYR A 47 18.64 7.73 5.63
N LEU A 48 17.98 7.23 6.69
CA LEU A 48 16.66 6.61 6.57
C LEU A 48 15.64 7.57 5.97
N GLN A 49 15.72 8.86 6.34
CA GLN A 49 14.85 9.89 5.75
C GLN A 49 15.12 10.10 4.26
N LYS A 50 16.39 10.15 3.84
CA LYS A 50 16.74 10.23 2.40
C LYS A 50 16.19 9.04 1.63
N MET A 51 16.36 7.82 2.16
CA MET A 51 15.86 6.59 1.57
C MET A 51 14.32 6.58 1.49
N ALA A 52 13.65 6.99 2.55
CA ALA A 52 12.18 7.06 2.56
C ALA A 52 11.66 8.07 1.54
N ASN A 53 12.29 9.24 1.45
CA ASN A 53 11.93 10.26 0.46
C ASN A 53 12.10 9.74 -0.97
N ALA A 54 13.24 9.11 -1.26
CA ALA A 54 13.52 8.51 -2.57
C ALA A 54 12.52 7.40 -2.91
N GLY A 55 12.17 6.57 -1.91
CA GLY A 55 11.31 5.40 -2.08
C GLY A 55 9.86 5.69 -2.46
N VAL A 56 9.39 6.91 -2.20
CA VAL A 56 8.02 7.36 -2.56
C VAL A 56 8.03 8.62 -3.43
N GLY A 57 9.18 9.02 -3.95
CA GLY A 57 9.33 10.20 -4.80
C GLY A 57 8.98 11.52 -4.09
N ALA A 58 9.18 11.62 -2.79
CA ALA A 58 8.87 12.83 -2.04
C ALA A 58 9.80 13.98 -2.43
N THR A 59 9.23 15.12 -2.83
CA THR A 59 9.94 16.32 -3.27
C THR A 59 9.38 17.56 -2.55
N GLY A 60 10.06 18.70 -2.71
CA GLY A 60 9.52 19.99 -2.26
C GLY A 60 9.53 20.22 -0.74
N GLY A 61 10.39 19.52 0.00
CA GLY A 61 10.56 19.71 1.45
C GLY A 61 9.56 18.96 2.31
N THR A 62 8.65 18.16 1.72
CA THR A 62 7.80 17.23 2.46
C THR A 62 8.53 15.91 2.67
N ASN A 63 8.73 15.54 3.93
CA ASN A 63 9.37 14.27 4.26
C ASN A 63 8.39 13.10 4.19
N ALA A 64 8.82 12.03 3.54
CA ALA A 64 8.13 10.74 3.62
C ALA A 64 8.24 10.15 5.03
N THR A 65 7.26 9.36 5.42
CA THR A 65 7.31 8.63 6.69
C THR A 65 8.29 7.46 6.56
N TYR A 66 9.19 7.33 7.53
CA TYR A 66 9.85 6.06 7.85
C TYR A 66 9.49 5.67 9.28
N TRP A 67 9.65 4.42 9.62
CA TRP A 67 9.25 3.90 10.93
C TRP A 67 10.46 3.39 11.68
N ASP A 68 10.63 3.86 12.93
CA ASP A 68 11.59 3.30 13.89
C ASP A 68 10.89 2.22 14.71
N ALA A 69 11.32 0.97 14.56
CA ALA A 69 10.75 -0.16 15.25
C ALA A 69 11.74 -0.69 16.32
N ASN A 70 11.41 -0.49 17.59
CA ASN A 70 12.23 -0.93 18.72
C ASN A 70 11.75 -2.26 19.31
N GLY A 71 10.66 -2.80 18.79
CA GLY A 71 10.11 -4.08 19.22
C GLY A 71 9.09 -4.64 18.23
N PRO A 72 8.61 -5.88 18.46
CA PRO A 72 7.68 -6.54 17.53
C PRO A 72 6.37 -5.77 17.29
N ALA A 73 5.87 -5.06 18.29
CA ALA A 73 4.66 -4.24 18.16
C ALA A 73 4.88 -3.08 17.18
N ASP A 74 6.06 -2.42 17.22
CA ASP A 74 6.39 -1.32 16.34
C ASP A 74 6.55 -1.81 14.89
N VAL A 75 7.16 -2.99 14.69
CA VAL A 75 7.25 -3.64 13.37
C VAL A 75 5.86 -3.91 12.80
N THR A 76 4.96 -4.45 13.62
CA THR A 76 3.58 -4.71 13.20
C THR A 76 2.85 -3.42 12.85
N ALA A 77 3.01 -2.38 13.66
CA ALA A 77 2.39 -1.08 13.41
C ALA A 77 2.92 -0.43 12.11
N ALA A 78 4.24 -0.49 11.89
CA ALA A 78 4.88 0.01 10.67
C ALA A 78 4.39 -0.76 9.43
N TYR A 79 4.34 -2.09 9.50
CA TYR A 79 3.82 -2.93 8.43
C TYR A 79 2.37 -2.57 8.08
N ASN A 80 1.49 -2.48 9.08
CA ASN A 80 0.09 -2.12 8.85
C ASN A 80 -0.04 -0.73 8.21
N ALA A 81 0.75 0.25 8.67
CA ALA A 81 0.77 1.59 8.10
C ALA A 81 1.26 1.62 6.64
N ILE A 82 2.19 0.72 6.26
CA ILE A 82 2.64 0.55 4.88
C ILE A 82 1.53 -0.11 4.05
N VAL A 83 0.94 -1.19 4.54
CA VAL A 83 -0.18 -1.88 3.87
C VAL A 83 -1.33 -0.92 3.61
N ASP A 84 -1.67 -0.06 4.57
CA ASP A 84 -2.70 0.97 4.41
C ASP A 84 -2.40 2.00 3.31
N LYS A 85 -1.12 2.23 3.01
CA LYS A 85 -0.71 3.14 1.93
C LYS A 85 -0.63 2.47 0.55
N VAL A 86 -0.29 1.18 0.52
CA VAL A 86 -0.02 0.44 -0.72
C VAL A 86 -1.25 -0.26 -1.27
N LEU A 87 -2.05 -0.85 -0.38
CA LEU A 87 -3.30 -1.49 -0.76
C LEU A 87 -4.40 -0.43 -0.76
N ASP A 88 -4.82 -0.04 -1.94
CA ASP A 88 -6.14 0.56 -2.07
C ASP A 88 -7.20 -0.55 -1.99
N CYS A 89 -8.42 -0.16 -1.72
CA CYS A 89 -9.55 -1.09 -1.68
C CYS A 89 -10.38 -0.99 -2.97
N GLU A 90 -9.78 -0.52 -4.05
CA GLU A 90 -10.38 -0.47 -5.37
C GLU A 90 -10.21 -1.81 -6.07
N LEU A 91 -11.30 -2.33 -6.60
CA LEU A 91 -11.36 -3.63 -7.24
C LEU A 91 -11.90 -3.47 -8.65
N THR A 92 -11.10 -3.88 -9.63
CA THR A 92 -11.53 -3.89 -11.03
C THR A 92 -12.46 -5.07 -11.28
N LEU A 93 -13.56 -4.81 -11.95
CA LEU A 93 -14.54 -5.83 -12.36
C LEU A 93 -14.16 -6.40 -13.74
N ASP A 94 -14.36 -7.69 -13.90
CA ASP A 94 -14.17 -8.36 -15.21
C ASP A 94 -15.24 -7.95 -16.26
N GLY A 95 -16.31 -7.28 -15.83
CA GLY A 95 -17.41 -6.81 -16.66
C GLY A 95 -17.68 -5.32 -16.52
N THR A 96 -18.60 -4.81 -17.34
CA THR A 96 -19.06 -3.42 -17.28
C THR A 96 -20.40 -3.36 -16.56
N ILE A 97 -20.51 -2.45 -15.60
CA ILE A 97 -21.75 -2.20 -14.85
C ILE A 97 -22.27 -0.78 -15.08
N ASP A 98 -23.55 -0.57 -14.78
CA ASP A 98 -24.10 0.76 -14.61
C ASP A 98 -24.04 1.15 -13.12
N PRO A 99 -23.22 2.13 -12.70
CA PRO A 99 -23.13 2.53 -11.29
C PRO A 99 -24.47 2.98 -10.69
N ALA A 100 -25.39 3.51 -11.54
CA ALA A 100 -26.72 3.89 -11.08
C ALA A 100 -27.59 2.68 -10.67
N GLN A 101 -27.23 1.47 -11.10
CA GLN A 101 -27.88 0.21 -10.74
C GLN A 101 -27.14 -0.55 -9.63
N ALA A 102 -26.18 0.07 -8.97
CA ALA A 102 -25.40 -0.57 -7.91
C ALA A 102 -26.28 -1.15 -6.77
N SER A 103 -27.45 -0.56 -6.52
CA SER A 103 -28.41 -1.05 -5.52
C SER A 103 -29.00 -2.43 -5.84
N THR A 104 -28.87 -2.91 -7.08
CA THR A 104 -29.34 -4.24 -7.50
C THR A 104 -28.25 -5.31 -7.36
N ALA A 105 -27.03 -4.89 -7.01
CA ALA A 105 -25.89 -5.79 -6.88
C ALA A 105 -25.88 -6.50 -5.54
N THR A 106 -25.35 -7.73 -5.56
CA THR A 106 -24.93 -8.46 -4.37
C THR A 106 -23.42 -8.59 -4.43
N VAL A 107 -22.71 -7.88 -3.55
CA VAL A 107 -21.27 -7.99 -3.39
C VAL A 107 -20.97 -8.82 -2.13
N ARG A 108 -20.02 -9.73 -2.25
CA ARG A 108 -19.65 -10.63 -1.15
C ARG A 108 -18.12 -10.67 -1.01
N SER A 109 -17.67 -10.76 0.24
CA SER A 109 -16.30 -11.13 0.59
C SER A 109 -16.35 -12.54 1.18
N ASN A 110 -15.83 -13.52 0.46
CA ASN A 110 -16.05 -14.94 0.75
C ASN A 110 -17.55 -15.23 0.93
N ALA A 111 -17.94 -15.70 2.11
CA ALA A 111 -19.36 -16.01 2.43
C ALA A 111 -20.16 -14.78 2.95
N THR A 112 -19.52 -13.65 3.26
CA THR A 112 -20.17 -12.47 3.87
C THR A 112 -20.71 -11.53 2.82
N THR A 113 -22.00 -11.17 2.88
CA THR A 113 -22.59 -10.14 2.01
C THR A 113 -22.25 -8.76 2.53
N LEU A 114 -21.77 -7.90 1.62
CA LEU A 114 -21.37 -6.53 1.88
C LEU A 114 -22.51 -5.56 1.54
N GLN A 115 -22.69 -4.54 2.37
CA GLN A 115 -23.78 -3.56 2.22
C GLN A 115 -23.31 -2.39 1.37
N LEU A 116 -24.11 -2.00 0.36
CA LEU A 116 -23.87 -0.80 -0.45
C LEU A 116 -23.82 0.44 0.44
N ALA A 117 -22.91 1.35 0.11
CA ALA A 117 -22.62 2.61 0.80
C ALA A 117 -22.03 2.47 2.22
N THR A 118 -22.07 1.29 2.84
CA THR A 118 -21.46 1.03 4.15
C THR A 118 -20.16 0.25 4.04
N ASP A 119 -20.16 -0.78 3.19
CA ASP A 119 -19.03 -1.70 3.01
C ASP A 119 -18.39 -1.56 1.62
N TRP A 120 -19.15 -1.09 0.64
CA TRP A 120 -18.66 -0.85 -0.71
C TRP A 120 -19.44 0.24 -1.45
N VAL A 121 -18.83 0.80 -2.50
CA VAL A 121 -19.42 1.74 -3.44
C VAL A 121 -19.00 1.40 -4.86
N ALA A 122 -19.81 1.74 -5.86
CA ALA A 122 -19.41 1.73 -7.26
C ALA A 122 -18.76 3.08 -7.59
N LEU A 123 -17.53 3.08 -8.08
CA LEU A 123 -16.83 4.29 -8.50
C LEU A 123 -17.15 4.64 -9.95
N ASP A 124 -17.10 3.64 -10.81
CA ASP A 124 -17.36 3.78 -12.24
C ASP A 124 -17.90 2.46 -12.83
N ALA A 125 -17.90 2.35 -14.16
CA ALA A 125 -18.43 1.18 -14.87
C ALA A 125 -17.57 -0.10 -14.70
N HIS A 126 -16.35 0.02 -14.21
CA HIS A 126 -15.40 -1.09 -14.10
C HIS A 126 -14.80 -1.25 -12.71
N THR A 127 -15.14 -0.35 -11.78
CA THR A 127 -14.47 -0.29 -10.48
C THR A 127 -15.47 -0.19 -9.35
N ILE A 128 -15.32 -1.06 -8.36
CA ILE A 128 -15.93 -0.92 -7.04
C ILE A 128 -14.85 -0.64 -6.01
N GLN A 129 -15.20 0.06 -4.94
CA GLN A 129 -14.31 0.31 -3.81
C GLN A 129 -14.92 -0.28 -2.55
N LEU A 130 -14.14 -1.07 -1.82
CA LEU A 130 -14.50 -1.43 -0.46
C LEU A 130 -14.23 -0.25 0.46
N VAL A 131 -15.15 0.01 1.39
CA VAL A 131 -15.06 1.14 2.33
C VAL A 131 -15.24 0.67 3.77
N GLY A 132 -14.91 1.53 4.72
CA GLY A 132 -15.13 1.27 6.14
C GLY A 132 -14.50 -0.02 6.64
N ALA A 133 -15.27 -0.79 7.39
CA ALA A 133 -14.81 -2.05 7.99
C ALA A 133 -14.44 -3.13 6.95
N ALA A 134 -15.10 -3.15 5.80
CA ALA A 134 -14.82 -4.10 4.73
C ALA A 134 -13.43 -3.87 4.12
N CYS A 135 -13.06 -2.61 3.87
CA CYS A 135 -11.71 -2.26 3.42
C CYS A 135 -10.65 -2.63 4.46
N THR A 136 -10.89 -2.32 5.74
CA THR A 136 -9.97 -2.69 6.82
C THR A 136 -9.79 -4.21 6.91
N ALA A 137 -10.85 -4.99 6.82
CA ALA A 137 -10.80 -6.44 6.85
C ALA A 137 -10.08 -7.02 5.62
N TYR A 138 -10.29 -6.42 4.44
CA TYR A 138 -9.60 -6.80 3.20
C TYR A 138 -8.08 -6.63 3.33
N LYS A 139 -7.63 -5.49 3.84
CA LYS A 139 -6.21 -5.18 4.05
C LYS A 139 -5.56 -6.06 5.13
N ALA A 140 -6.30 -6.42 6.17
CA ALA A 140 -5.79 -7.24 7.27
C ALA A 140 -5.75 -8.76 6.95
N ALA A 141 -6.33 -9.20 5.83
CA ALA A 141 -6.41 -10.59 5.48
C ALA A 141 -5.03 -11.16 5.06
N ILE A 142 -4.59 -12.25 5.70
CA ILE A 142 -3.34 -12.96 5.37
C ILE A 142 -3.42 -13.59 3.97
N THR A 143 -4.61 -14.03 3.58
CA THR A 143 -4.92 -14.53 2.23
C THR A 143 -5.99 -13.62 1.65
N ALA A 144 -5.76 -13.10 0.44
CA ALA A 144 -6.72 -12.24 -0.22
C ALA A 144 -8.10 -12.91 -0.25
N PRO A 145 -9.14 -12.27 0.30
CA PRO A 145 -10.49 -12.84 0.26
C PRO A 145 -11.01 -12.84 -1.16
N GLU A 146 -11.76 -13.84 -1.51
CA GLU A 146 -12.49 -13.87 -2.78
C GLU A 146 -13.61 -12.82 -2.73
N ILE A 147 -13.54 -11.83 -3.59
CA ILE A 147 -14.60 -10.82 -3.74
C ILE A 147 -15.41 -11.17 -4.97
N THR A 148 -16.70 -11.40 -4.80
CA THR A 148 -17.65 -11.65 -5.87
C THR A 148 -18.70 -10.57 -5.93
N ALA A 149 -19.01 -10.12 -7.14
CA ALA A 149 -20.07 -9.14 -7.40
C ALA A 149 -21.04 -9.71 -8.43
N THR A 150 -22.30 -9.80 -8.08
CA THR A 150 -23.39 -10.24 -8.96
C THR A 150 -24.36 -9.09 -9.17
N PHE A 151 -24.60 -8.74 -10.42
CA PHE A 151 -25.51 -7.67 -10.81
C PHE A 151 -26.74 -8.26 -11.50
N ALA A 152 -27.91 -7.60 -11.33
CA ALA A 152 -29.12 -8.00 -12.03
C ALA A 152 -28.97 -7.86 -13.56
N CYS A 153 -29.67 -8.70 -14.31
CA CYS A 153 -29.75 -8.57 -15.77
C CYS A 153 -30.29 -7.19 -16.14
N GLY A 154 -29.52 -6.44 -16.94
CA GLY A 154 -29.81 -5.02 -17.30
C GLY A 154 -28.93 -3.99 -16.56
N ALA A 155 -28.26 -4.38 -15.47
CA ALA A 155 -27.25 -3.56 -14.84
C ALA A 155 -25.86 -3.73 -15.49
N THR A 156 -25.69 -4.77 -16.32
CA THR A 156 -24.48 -5.00 -17.13
C THR A 156 -24.70 -4.39 -18.51
N LYS A 157 -23.72 -3.59 -18.97
CA LYS A 157 -23.67 -3.12 -20.37
C LYS A 157 -22.91 -4.12 -21.22
N PRO A 158 -23.37 -4.41 -22.45
CA PRO A 158 -22.63 -5.22 -23.41
C PRO A 158 -21.33 -4.54 -23.87
#